data_4db0b078497613b5cd74ea92541c99b0
#
_entry.id   4db0b078497613b5cd74ea92541c99b0
#
_cell.length_a   1.000
_cell.length_b   1.000
_cell.length_c   1.000
_cell.angle_alpha   90.00
_cell.angle_beta   90.00
_cell.angle_gamma   90.00
#
_symmetry.space_group_name_H-M   'P 1'
#
loop_
_entity.id
_entity.type
_entity.pdbx_description
1 polymer ?
#
loop_
_entity_poly.entity_id
_entity_poly.type
_entity_poly.pdbx_seq_one_letter_code
_entity_poly.pdbx_strand_id
1 'polypeptide(L)'
;HYEQKVKDKEKLASKDTFWDMISVDGLANQKLLREELNQVGKGFCLAKWNQVSILLQTGQTHSCHHPYPHVVPLKELEENPTALHNTELKKGLRASMLKGGRPKECDYCWNVEDANSKAFSDRVMKSGEAWAFPYFDKIKDSDPNSNFNPPYVEISFSNQCNQACGYCDVKSSSNWQQEISTKGPYPTSGMYNNTEWMERENIVPIPF
;
A
#
# COMPACT_ATOMS: atom_id res chain seq x y z
N HIS A 1 8.11 -18.46 28.45
CA HIS A 1 7.72 -18.42 27.02
C HIS A 1 6.78 -17.24 26.72
N TYR A 2 5.78 -16.98 27.58
CA TYR A 2 4.87 -15.81 27.43
C TYR A 2 5.57 -14.49 27.70
N GLU A 3 6.33 -14.39 28.79
CA GLU A 3 7.08 -13.18 29.14
C GLU A 3 8.13 -12.81 28.07
N GLN A 4 8.77 -13.82 27.44
CA GLN A 4 9.69 -13.58 26.34
C GLN A 4 8.97 -13.02 25.12
N LYS A 5 7.79 -13.54 24.78
CA LYS A 5 6.98 -13.03 23.68
C LYS A 5 6.52 -11.58 23.90
N VAL A 6 6.16 -11.22 25.15
CA VAL A 6 5.79 -9.83 25.48
C VAL A 6 7.00 -8.89 25.31
N LYS A 7 8.18 -9.27 25.84
CA LYS A 7 9.42 -8.50 25.64
C LYS A 7 9.81 -8.36 24.17
N ASP A 8 9.60 -9.42 23.38
CA ASP A 8 9.88 -9.40 21.93
C ASP A 8 8.91 -8.46 21.19
N LYS A 9 7.63 -8.40 21.62
CA LYS A 9 6.66 -7.42 21.08
C LYS A 9 7.00 -6.00 21.45
N GLU A 10 7.40 -5.74 22.69
CA GLU A 10 7.84 -4.42 23.14
C GLU A 10 9.08 -3.97 22.37
N LYS A 11 10.03 -4.90 22.14
CA LYS A 11 11.22 -4.64 21.33
C LYS A 11 10.88 -4.32 19.88
N LEU A 12 9.90 -5.00 19.26
CA LEU A 12 9.42 -4.69 17.91
C LEU A 12 8.76 -3.31 17.88
N ALA A 13 7.91 -2.99 18.85
CA ALA A 13 7.22 -1.71 18.92
C ALA A 13 8.16 -0.51 19.14
N SER A 14 9.35 -0.73 19.72
CA SER A 14 10.35 0.32 19.97
C SER A 14 11.27 0.62 18.80
N LYS A 15 11.19 -0.14 17.71
CA LYS A 15 12.04 0.08 16.52
C LYS A 15 11.43 1.09 15.58
N ASP A 16 12.07 2.23 15.45
CA ASP A 16 11.53 3.42 14.76
C ASP A 16 11.88 3.49 13.27
N THR A 17 12.83 2.70 12.76
CA THR A 17 13.31 2.87 11.39
C THR A 17 13.52 1.56 10.62
N PHE A 18 13.29 1.63 9.30
CA PHE A 18 13.61 0.58 8.33
C PHE A 18 15.07 0.09 8.43
N TRP A 19 16.01 0.96 8.68
CA TRP A 19 17.44 0.63 8.77
C TRP A 19 17.78 -0.27 9.96
N ASP A 20 17.08 -0.12 11.08
CA ASP A 20 17.24 -1.00 12.23
C ASP A 20 16.74 -2.42 11.95
N MET A 21 15.84 -2.57 10.99
CA MET A 21 15.32 -3.86 10.56
C MET A 21 16.28 -4.63 9.63
N ILE A 22 17.27 -3.96 9.01
CA ILE A 22 18.26 -4.59 8.11
C ILE A 22 19.47 -5.13 8.88
N SER A 23 19.67 -4.72 10.12
CA SER A 23 20.69 -5.30 11.00
C SER A 23 20.41 -6.78 11.29
N VAL A 24 21.37 -7.53 11.83
CA VAL A 24 21.16 -8.92 12.25
C VAL A 24 20.00 -9.03 13.24
N ASP A 25 19.89 -8.08 14.17
CA ASP A 25 18.75 -7.96 15.08
C ASP A 25 17.46 -7.61 14.32
N GLY A 26 17.55 -6.82 13.26
CA GLY A 26 16.46 -6.50 12.36
C GLY A 26 15.86 -7.72 11.68
N LEU A 27 16.69 -8.64 11.15
CA LEU A 27 16.21 -9.90 10.56
C LEU A 27 15.50 -10.80 11.57
N ALA A 28 16.00 -10.88 12.80
CA ALA A 28 15.32 -11.61 13.88
C ALA A 28 13.96 -10.99 14.20
N ASN A 29 13.87 -9.66 14.25
CA ASN A 29 12.61 -8.95 14.47
C ASN A 29 11.62 -9.16 13.32
N GLN A 30 12.06 -9.17 12.07
CA GLN A 30 11.20 -9.46 10.92
C GLN A 30 10.63 -10.88 10.96
N LYS A 31 11.43 -11.85 11.41
CA LYS A 31 10.94 -13.23 11.61
C LYS A 31 9.85 -13.30 12.66
N LEU A 32 10.07 -12.69 13.83
CA LEU A 32 9.08 -12.62 14.91
C LEU A 32 7.81 -11.90 14.43
N LEU A 33 7.96 -10.78 13.77
CA LEU A 33 6.84 -10.03 13.21
C LEU A 33 6.03 -10.86 12.22
N ARG A 34 6.70 -11.57 11.29
CA ARG A 34 6.02 -12.48 10.36
C ARG A 34 5.23 -13.57 11.07
N GLU A 35 5.80 -14.14 12.15
CA GLU A 35 5.13 -15.13 12.96
C GLU A 35 3.86 -14.56 13.64
N GLU A 36 3.93 -13.33 14.17
CA GLU A 36 2.77 -12.63 14.76
C GLU A 36 1.69 -12.33 13.72
N LEU A 37 2.07 -11.80 12.54
CA LEU A 37 1.13 -11.56 11.46
C LEU A 37 0.43 -12.85 10.99
N ASN A 38 1.18 -13.94 10.90
CA ASN A 38 0.69 -15.23 10.45
C ASN A 38 -0.24 -15.91 11.47
N GLN A 39 -0.23 -15.50 12.76
CA GLN A 39 -1.23 -15.95 13.75
C GLN A 39 -2.63 -15.45 13.41
N VAL A 40 -2.74 -14.24 12.82
CA VAL A 40 -4.01 -13.72 12.29
C VAL A 40 -4.34 -14.40 10.97
N GLY A 41 -3.36 -14.43 10.05
CA GLY A 41 -3.49 -15.09 8.77
C GLY A 41 -2.31 -14.80 7.83
N LYS A 42 -2.00 -15.77 6.95
CA LYS A 42 -0.90 -15.62 5.99
C LYS A 42 -1.08 -14.45 5.00
N GLY A 43 -2.28 -13.92 4.88
CA GLY A 43 -2.60 -12.75 4.07
C GLY A 43 -2.72 -11.45 4.88
N PHE A 44 -2.56 -11.48 6.20
CA PHE A 44 -2.74 -10.30 7.04
C PHE A 44 -1.59 -9.31 6.90
N CYS A 45 -1.94 -8.02 6.67
CA CYS A 45 -0.99 -6.93 6.43
C CYS A 45 -1.50 -5.64 7.06
N LEU A 46 -0.74 -5.06 7.98
CA LEU A 46 -1.12 -3.82 8.68
C LEU A 46 -1.18 -2.59 7.76
N ALA A 47 -0.39 -2.56 6.69
CA ALA A 47 -0.45 -1.45 5.73
C ALA A 47 -1.82 -1.31 5.06
N LYS A 48 -2.63 -2.38 5.01
CA LYS A 48 -4.00 -2.31 4.46
C LYS A 48 -4.92 -1.41 5.30
N TRP A 49 -4.64 -1.24 6.58
CA TRP A 49 -5.38 -0.35 7.49
C TRP A 49 -4.67 0.97 7.72
N ASN A 50 -3.35 0.93 7.87
CA ASN A 50 -2.56 2.04 8.40
C ASN A 50 -1.98 2.96 7.33
N GLN A 51 -2.00 2.57 6.05
CA GLN A 51 -1.46 3.36 4.95
C GLN A 51 -2.52 3.67 3.90
N VAL A 52 -2.52 4.91 3.43
CA VAL A 52 -3.27 5.34 2.25
C VAL A 52 -2.43 6.24 1.37
N SER A 53 -2.47 5.99 0.06
CA SER A 53 -2.05 6.93 -0.96
C SER A 53 -3.29 7.37 -1.74
N ILE A 54 -3.43 8.68 -1.91
CA ILE A 54 -4.57 9.34 -2.56
C ILE A 54 -4.03 10.10 -3.78
N LEU A 55 -4.56 9.78 -4.95
CA LEU A 55 -4.19 10.40 -6.22
C LEU A 55 -5.32 11.32 -6.65
N LEU A 56 -5.25 12.60 -6.25
CA LEU A 56 -6.33 13.55 -6.48
C LEU A 56 -6.56 13.82 -7.97
N GLN A 57 -5.49 13.82 -8.77
CA GLN A 57 -5.57 14.06 -10.21
C GLN A 57 -6.37 12.98 -10.97
N THR A 58 -6.51 11.78 -10.41
CA THR A 58 -7.24 10.68 -11.04
C THR A 58 -8.42 10.17 -10.19
N GLY A 59 -8.64 10.74 -9.01
CA GLY A 59 -9.69 10.30 -8.09
C GLY A 59 -9.47 8.88 -7.55
N GLN A 60 -8.22 8.44 -7.48
CA GLN A 60 -7.86 7.07 -7.12
C GLN A 60 -7.21 6.96 -5.75
N THR A 61 -7.27 5.79 -5.17
CA THR A 61 -6.63 5.47 -3.89
C THR A 61 -6.06 4.04 -3.88
N HIS A 62 -5.04 3.83 -3.06
CA HIS A 62 -4.53 2.51 -2.71
C HIS A 62 -3.98 2.50 -1.28
N SER A 63 -3.71 1.32 -0.72
CA SER A 63 -3.21 1.18 0.67
C SER A 63 -1.71 0.93 0.76
N CYS A 64 -1.05 0.69 -0.38
CA CYS A 64 0.38 0.37 -0.47
C CYS A 64 0.77 0.62 -1.92
N HIS A 65 2.06 0.76 -2.23
CA HIS A 65 2.51 1.05 -3.60
C HIS A 65 2.45 -0.15 -4.57
N HIS A 66 2.21 -1.38 -4.09
CA HIS A 66 2.11 -2.56 -4.95
C HIS A 66 0.75 -2.74 -5.62
N PRO A 67 -0.39 -2.61 -4.92
CA PRO A 67 -1.70 -2.71 -5.56
C PRO A 67 -1.91 -1.59 -6.57
N TYR A 68 -2.53 -1.90 -7.69
CA TYR A 68 -3.00 -0.86 -8.59
C TYR A 68 -4.00 0.06 -7.87
N PRO A 69 -3.89 1.38 -8.07
CA PRO A 69 -4.88 2.31 -7.57
C PRO A 69 -6.26 2.00 -8.15
N HIS A 70 -7.30 2.14 -7.36
CA HIS A 70 -8.68 2.04 -7.81
C HIS A 70 -9.40 3.38 -7.64
N VAL A 71 -10.34 3.66 -8.54
CA VAL A 71 -11.16 4.87 -8.47
C VAL A 71 -12.04 4.83 -7.23
N VAL A 72 -12.12 5.93 -6.50
CA VAL A 72 -13.06 6.08 -5.39
C VAL A 72 -14.43 6.41 -5.99
N PRO A 73 -15.47 5.57 -5.78
CA PRO A 73 -16.81 5.88 -6.30
C PRO A 73 -17.34 7.15 -5.65
N LEU A 74 -17.79 8.12 -6.45
CA LEU A 74 -18.32 9.39 -5.93
C LEU A 74 -19.48 9.17 -4.95
N LYS A 75 -20.35 8.22 -5.24
CA LYS A 75 -21.46 7.86 -4.35
C LYS A 75 -20.98 7.42 -2.96
N GLU A 76 -19.93 6.59 -2.91
CA GLU A 76 -19.36 6.19 -1.61
C GLU A 76 -18.78 7.38 -0.85
N LEU A 77 -18.17 8.34 -1.57
CA LEU A 77 -17.59 9.53 -0.96
C LEU A 77 -18.67 10.49 -0.43
N GLU A 78 -19.80 10.62 -1.14
CA GLU A 78 -20.96 11.41 -0.70
C GLU A 78 -21.60 10.84 0.57
N GLU A 79 -21.71 9.51 0.67
CA GLU A 79 -22.28 8.81 1.82
C GLU A 79 -21.30 8.70 3.00
N ASN A 80 -19.98 8.58 2.69
CA ASN A 80 -18.91 8.42 3.66
C ASN A 80 -17.68 9.24 3.28
N PRO A 81 -17.45 10.42 3.86
CA PRO A 81 -16.27 11.24 3.56
C PRO A 81 -14.94 10.54 3.82
N THR A 82 -14.92 9.46 4.61
CA THR A 82 -13.71 8.66 4.84
C THR A 82 -13.46 7.61 3.77
N ALA A 83 -14.29 7.53 2.73
CA ALA A 83 -14.17 6.58 1.62
C ALA A 83 -12.86 6.73 0.83
N LEU A 84 -12.14 7.85 0.96
CA LEU A 84 -10.76 7.97 0.44
C LEU A 84 -9.84 6.83 0.90
N HIS A 85 -10.08 6.29 2.09
CA HIS A 85 -9.40 5.12 2.64
C HIS A 85 -10.34 3.94 2.92
N ASN A 86 -11.63 4.18 3.10
CA ASN A 86 -12.61 3.20 3.56
C ASN A 86 -13.68 2.91 2.50
N THR A 87 -13.22 2.70 1.23
CA THR A 87 -14.11 2.20 0.17
C THR A 87 -14.62 0.79 0.51
N GLU A 88 -15.79 0.42 0.00
CA GLU A 88 -16.33 -0.94 0.18
C GLU A 88 -15.35 -2.00 -0.36
N LEU A 89 -14.63 -1.69 -1.45
CA LEU A 89 -13.54 -2.54 -1.94
C LEU A 89 -12.48 -2.78 -0.86
N LYS A 90 -11.94 -1.71 -0.25
CA LYS A 90 -10.90 -1.85 0.80
C LYS A 90 -11.41 -2.58 2.04
N LYS A 91 -12.65 -2.33 2.45
CA LYS A 91 -13.28 -3.06 3.56
C LYS A 91 -13.41 -4.56 3.27
N GLY A 92 -13.85 -4.93 2.06
CA GLY A 92 -13.90 -6.31 1.62
C GLY A 92 -12.54 -7.01 1.62
N LEU A 93 -11.49 -6.30 1.21
CA LEU A 93 -10.11 -6.81 1.23
C LEU A 93 -9.58 -6.99 2.66
N ARG A 94 -9.87 -6.05 3.58
CA ARG A 94 -9.58 -6.17 5.00
C ARG A 94 -10.28 -7.39 5.61
N ALA A 95 -11.57 -7.57 5.31
CA ALA A 95 -12.35 -8.72 5.74
C ALA A 95 -11.75 -10.05 5.27
N SER A 96 -11.29 -10.10 4.01
CA SER A 96 -10.58 -11.26 3.47
C SER A 96 -9.29 -11.54 4.23
N MET A 97 -8.47 -10.52 4.49
CA MET A 97 -7.19 -10.67 5.19
C MET A 97 -7.36 -11.14 6.64
N LEU A 98 -8.36 -10.64 7.38
CA LEU A 98 -8.68 -11.10 8.74
C LEU A 98 -9.12 -12.57 8.79
N LYS A 99 -9.65 -13.09 7.69
CA LYS A 99 -9.99 -14.52 7.52
C LYS A 99 -8.85 -15.37 6.97
N GLY A 100 -7.63 -14.80 6.90
CA GLY A 100 -6.44 -15.47 6.36
C GLY A 100 -6.34 -15.47 4.85
N GLY A 101 -7.25 -14.78 4.14
CA GLY A 101 -7.23 -14.67 2.69
C GLY A 101 -6.04 -13.85 2.17
N ARG A 102 -5.61 -14.16 0.94
CA ARG A 102 -4.56 -13.47 0.20
C ARG A 102 -5.18 -12.75 -1.00
N PRO A 103 -5.57 -11.47 -0.87
CA PRO A 103 -6.14 -10.71 -1.98
C PRO A 103 -5.20 -10.67 -3.19
N LYS A 104 -5.76 -10.87 -4.39
CA LYS A 104 -4.98 -10.90 -5.63
C LYS A 104 -4.21 -9.61 -5.89
N GLU A 105 -4.75 -8.47 -5.50
CA GLU A 105 -4.09 -7.18 -5.68
C GLU A 105 -2.77 -7.03 -4.90
N CYS A 106 -2.54 -7.92 -3.92
CA CYS A 106 -1.32 -7.97 -3.11
C CYS A 106 -0.39 -9.12 -3.54
N ASP A 107 -0.55 -9.66 -4.75
CA ASP A 107 0.18 -10.83 -5.26
C ASP A 107 1.70 -10.64 -5.28
N TYR A 108 2.19 -9.41 -5.41
CA TYR A 108 3.62 -9.13 -5.27
C TYR A 108 4.19 -9.73 -3.97
N CYS A 109 3.55 -9.44 -2.83
CA CYS A 109 4.00 -9.96 -1.54
C CYS A 109 3.88 -11.48 -1.45
N TRP A 110 2.79 -12.03 -1.99
CA TRP A 110 2.56 -13.48 -1.99
C TRP A 110 3.57 -14.21 -2.87
N ASN A 111 3.90 -13.66 -4.03
CA ASN A 111 4.90 -14.22 -4.94
C ASN A 111 6.30 -14.24 -4.31
N VAL A 112 6.68 -13.18 -3.59
CA VAL A 112 7.94 -13.13 -2.85
C VAL A 112 8.01 -14.20 -1.76
N GLU A 113 6.95 -14.34 -0.96
CA GLU A 113 6.91 -15.28 0.16
C GLU A 113 6.79 -16.74 -0.31
N ASP A 114 6.08 -17.00 -1.42
CA ASP A 114 5.91 -18.33 -1.99
C ASP A 114 7.15 -18.78 -2.75
N ALA A 115 7.86 -17.88 -3.41
CA ALA A 115 9.11 -18.20 -4.09
C ALA A 115 10.25 -18.57 -3.12
N ASN A 116 10.27 -17.96 -1.93
CA ASN A 116 11.29 -18.23 -0.92
C ASN A 116 10.71 -18.03 0.49
N SER A 117 10.52 -19.12 1.23
CA SER A 117 9.98 -19.10 2.59
C SER A 117 10.83 -18.31 3.61
N LYS A 118 12.07 -17.99 3.28
CA LYS A 118 12.98 -17.16 4.10
C LYS A 118 12.91 -15.67 3.70
N ALA A 119 12.35 -15.35 2.54
CA ALA A 119 12.22 -13.96 2.11
C ALA A 119 11.17 -13.21 2.94
N PHE A 120 11.42 -11.93 3.15
CA PHE A 120 10.47 -11.00 3.76
C PHE A 120 9.92 -10.10 2.66
N SER A 121 8.60 -10.12 2.52
CA SER A 121 7.90 -9.22 1.61
C SER A 121 7.62 -7.87 2.27
N ASP A 122 7.20 -6.89 1.48
CA ASP A 122 6.76 -5.59 2.00
C ASP A 122 5.61 -5.70 3.00
N ARG A 123 4.82 -6.77 2.94
CA ARG A 123 3.81 -7.07 3.96
C ARG A 123 4.42 -7.12 5.36
N VAL A 124 5.54 -7.81 5.49
CA VAL A 124 6.23 -7.93 6.79
C VAL A 124 6.94 -6.62 7.13
N MET A 125 7.71 -6.07 6.18
CA MET A 125 8.49 -4.86 6.40
C MET A 125 7.61 -3.67 6.79
N LYS A 126 6.58 -3.36 6.00
CA LYS A 126 5.66 -2.25 6.29
C LYS A 126 4.82 -2.45 7.54
N SER A 127 4.49 -3.70 7.89
CA SER A 127 3.79 -3.97 9.14
C SER A 127 4.64 -3.76 10.38
N GLY A 128 5.97 -3.75 10.25
CA GLY A 128 6.92 -3.46 11.34
C GLY A 128 7.22 -1.99 11.55
N GLU A 129 6.74 -1.12 10.67
CA GLU A 129 6.98 0.31 10.77
C GLU A 129 6.32 0.93 12.00
N ALA A 130 6.90 2.03 12.52
CA ALA A 130 6.41 2.74 13.70
C ALA A 130 4.97 3.26 13.54
N TRP A 131 4.55 3.56 12.31
CA TRP A 131 3.18 3.94 12.01
C TRP A 131 2.22 2.76 11.87
N ALA A 132 2.69 1.50 11.85
CA ALA A 132 1.87 0.32 11.60
C ALA A 132 1.75 -0.62 12.80
N PHE A 133 2.88 -1.09 13.32
CA PHE A 133 2.90 -2.14 14.35
C PHE A 133 2.17 -1.79 15.66
N PRO A 134 2.21 -0.55 16.19
CA PRO A 134 1.47 -0.19 17.40
C PRO A 134 -0.05 -0.42 17.31
N TYR A 135 -0.60 -0.51 16.10
CA TYR A 135 -2.02 -0.76 15.87
C TYR A 135 -2.38 -2.24 15.70
N PHE A 136 -1.41 -3.17 15.81
CA PHE A 136 -1.60 -4.59 15.54
C PHE A 136 -2.77 -5.19 16.34
N ASP A 137 -2.76 -5.04 17.67
CA ASP A 137 -3.79 -5.63 18.52
C ASP A 137 -5.17 -5.02 18.24
N LYS A 138 -5.24 -3.71 18.01
CA LYS A 138 -6.48 -3.03 17.64
C LYS A 138 -7.04 -3.53 16.30
N ILE A 139 -6.16 -3.76 15.33
CA ILE A 139 -6.57 -4.14 13.97
C ILE A 139 -6.99 -5.60 13.89
N LYS A 140 -6.26 -6.52 14.52
CA LYS A 140 -6.59 -7.96 14.47
C LYS A 140 -7.97 -8.27 15.01
N ASP A 141 -8.44 -7.48 16.00
CA ASP A 141 -9.74 -7.65 16.66
C ASP A 141 -10.81 -6.68 16.14
N SER A 142 -10.49 -5.92 15.05
CA SER A 142 -11.40 -4.92 14.51
C SER A 142 -12.50 -5.51 13.62
N ASP A 143 -13.65 -4.82 13.57
CA ASP A 143 -14.62 -5.03 12.50
C ASP A 143 -14.05 -4.47 11.18
N PRO A 144 -13.86 -5.32 10.15
CA PRO A 144 -13.32 -4.88 8.86
C PRO A 144 -14.20 -3.85 8.13
N ASN A 145 -15.50 -3.79 8.48
CA ASN A 145 -16.43 -2.83 7.90
C ASN A 145 -16.36 -1.45 8.57
N SER A 146 -15.69 -1.34 9.72
CA SER A 146 -15.52 -0.05 10.38
C SER A 146 -14.63 0.89 9.57
N ASN A 147 -14.88 2.19 9.70
CA ASN A 147 -14.00 3.20 9.14
C ASN A 147 -12.72 3.28 9.98
N PHE A 148 -11.58 3.22 9.32
CA PHE A 148 -10.27 3.32 9.95
C PHE A 148 -9.56 4.57 9.46
N ASN A 149 -8.99 5.35 10.37
CA ASN A 149 -8.18 6.51 10.04
C ASN A 149 -6.71 6.09 9.98
N PRO A 150 -6.09 6.09 8.79
CA PRO A 150 -4.71 5.64 8.63
C PRO A 150 -3.75 6.66 9.24
N PRO A 151 -2.76 6.24 10.02
CA PRO A 151 -1.71 7.14 10.52
C PRO A 151 -0.71 7.57 9.45
N TYR A 152 -0.57 6.80 8.36
CA TYR A 152 0.28 7.16 7.22
C TYR A 152 -0.58 7.56 6.02
N VAL A 153 -0.47 8.82 5.63
CA VAL A 153 -1.22 9.41 4.51
C VAL A 153 -0.24 10.03 3.52
N GLU A 154 -0.37 9.63 2.26
CA GLU A 154 0.38 10.16 1.12
C GLU A 154 -0.63 10.75 0.12
N ILE A 155 -0.41 11.98 -0.30
CA ILE A 155 -1.32 12.67 -1.21
C ILE A 155 -0.54 13.18 -2.42
N SER A 156 -0.94 12.75 -3.61
CA SER A 156 -0.51 13.31 -4.88
C SER A 156 -1.56 14.29 -5.35
N PHE A 157 -1.25 15.59 -5.31
CA PHE A 157 -2.20 16.65 -5.66
C PHE A 157 -2.35 16.82 -7.18
N SER A 158 -1.23 16.68 -7.92
CA SER A 158 -1.21 16.81 -9.37
C SER A 158 0.03 16.15 -9.96
N ASN A 159 0.08 16.06 -11.29
CA ASN A 159 1.29 15.66 -12.01
C ASN A 159 2.14 16.84 -12.47
N GLN A 160 1.87 18.06 -11.99
CA GLN A 160 2.65 19.23 -12.39
C GLN A 160 4.11 19.07 -11.99
N CYS A 161 4.97 18.93 -12.99
CA CYS A 161 6.41 18.79 -12.84
C CYS A 161 7.12 19.30 -14.07
N ASN A 162 8.16 20.12 -13.88
CA ASN A 162 9.00 20.64 -14.95
C ASN A 162 10.20 19.73 -15.29
N GLN A 163 10.28 18.54 -14.69
CA GLN A 163 11.35 17.57 -14.90
C GLN A 163 10.89 16.43 -15.82
N ALA A 164 11.83 15.86 -16.57
CA ALA A 164 11.67 14.66 -17.39
C ALA A 164 12.65 13.57 -16.90
N CYS A 165 12.52 13.15 -15.63
CA CYS A 165 13.40 12.14 -15.05
C CYS A 165 13.19 10.79 -15.73
N GLY A 166 14.30 10.10 -16.07
CA GLY A 166 14.25 8.83 -16.81
C GLY A 166 13.53 7.67 -16.11
N TYR A 167 13.27 7.78 -14.81
CA TYR A 167 12.51 6.80 -14.01
C TYR A 167 11.06 7.23 -13.76
N CYS A 168 10.62 8.37 -14.31
CA CYS A 168 9.28 8.93 -14.11
C CYS A 168 8.38 8.63 -15.31
N ASP A 169 7.10 8.90 -15.16
CA ASP A 169 6.06 8.67 -16.15
C ASP A 169 5.04 9.82 -16.24
N VAL A 170 4.10 9.72 -17.17
CA VAL A 170 3.05 10.74 -17.40
C VAL A 170 2.11 10.93 -16.22
N LYS A 171 1.95 9.92 -15.38
CA LYS A 171 1.12 10.01 -14.16
C LYS A 171 1.69 11.01 -13.17
N SER A 172 3.02 11.14 -13.14
CA SER A 172 3.75 11.91 -12.14
C SER A 172 4.49 13.12 -12.71
N SER A 173 4.40 13.36 -14.05
CA SER A 173 5.08 14.46 -14.71
C SER A 173 4.28 15.01 -15.89
N SER A 174 3.86 16.27 -15.78
CA SER A 174 3.22 17.00 -16.88
C SER A 174 4.18 17.25 -18.05
N ASN A 175 5.49 17.31 -17.79
CA ASN A 175 6.49 17.44 -18.85
C ASN A 175 6.58 16.16 -19.68
N TRP A 176 6.58 14.97 -19.04
CA TRP A 176 6.47 13.70 -19.74
C TRP A 176 5.15 13.58 -20.52
N GLN A 177 4.04 14.04 -19.94
CA GLN A 177 2.74 14.05 -20.62
C GLN A 177 2.79 14.90 -21.90
N GLN A 178 3.35 16.09 -21.83
CA GLN A 178 3.53 16.97 -23.00
C GLN A 178 4.45 16.33 -24.05
N GLU A 179 5.54 15.71 -23.64
CA GLU A 179 6.48 15.06 -24.55
C GLU A 179 5.85 13.90 -25.29
N ILE A 180 5.14 13.00 -24.59
CA ILE A 180 4.44 11.86 -25.20
C ILE A 180 3.30 12.32 -26.11
N SER A 181 2.57 13.39 -25.76
CA SER A 181 1.53 13.96 -26.60
C SER A 181 2.06 14.51 -27.94
N THR A 182 3.32 14.98 -27.95
CA THR A 182 3.94 15.59 -29.15
C THR A 182 4.75 14.59 -29.95
N LYS A 183 5.42 13.64 -29.32
CA LYS A 183 6.36 12.69 -29.96
C LYS A 183 5.84 11.25 -30.03
N GLY A 184 4.72 10.97 -29.39
CA GLY A 184 4.16 9.62 -29.24
C GLY A 184 4.72 8.87 -28.02
N PRO A 185 4.09 7.72 -27.68
CA PRO A 185 4.49 6.91 -26.53
C PRO A 185 5.87 6.29 -26.75
N TYR A 186 6.64 6.19 -25.66
CA TYR A 186 7.90 5.48 -25.67
C TYR A 186 7.67 3.96 -25.64
N PRO A 187 8.50 3.16 -26.32
CA PRO A 187 8.41 1.70 -26.31
C PRO A 187 8.93 1.13 -24.97
N THR A 188 8.27 1.47 -23.89
CA THR A 188 8.61 0.96 -22.54
C THR A 188 7.54 -0.01 -22.06
N SER A 189 7.92 -0.92 -21.16
CA SER A 189 6.97 -1.80 -20.49
C SER A 189 6.12 -1.09 -19.40
N GLY A 190 6.42 0.17 -19.13
CA GLY A 190 5.70 0.96 -18.13
C GLY A 190 4.32 1.38 -18.63
N MET A 191 3.27 0.85 -18.01
CA MET A 191 1.88 1.13 -18.42
C MET A 191 1.52 2.62 -18.39
N TYR A 192 2.13 3.39 -17.49
CA TYR A 192 1.87 4.82 -17.35
C TYR A 192 2.51 5.69 -18.44
N ASN A 193 3.35 5.11 -19.29
CA ASN A 193 3.88 5.76 -20.49
C ASN A 193 3.01 5.46 -21.74
N ASN A 194 1.91 4.75 -21.56
CA ASN A 194 0.96 4.44 -22.61
C ASN A 194 -0.32 5.23 -22.39
N THR A 195 -0.48 6.35 -23.13
CA THR A 195 -1.64 7.22 -23.03
C THR A 195 -2.93 6.50 -23.44
N GLU A 196 -2.89 5.59 -24.41
CA GLU A 196 -4.05 4.81 -24.84
C GLU A 196 -4.56 3.91 -23.70
N TRP A 197 -3.65 3.33 -22.92
CA TRP A 197 -4.04 2.55 -21.74
C TRP A 197 -4.73 3.44 -20.70
N MET A 198 -4.21 4.63 -20.45
CA MET A 198 -4.79 5.57 -19.49
C MET A 198 -6.17 6.04 -19.93
N GLU A 199 -6.36 6.33 -21.22
CA GLU A 199 -7.65 6.71 -21.79
C GLU A 199 -8.67 5.57 -21.70
N ARG A 200 -8.26 4.35 -22.04
CA ARG A 200 -9.13 3.15 -21.97
C ARG A 200 -9.61 2.88 -20.55
N GLU A 201 -8.75 3.08 -19.55
CA GLU A 201 -9.09 2.86 -18.14
C GLU A 201 -9.75 4.11 -17.48
N ASN A 202 -10.10 5.14 -18.28
CA ASN A 202 -10.63 6.42 -17.79
C ASN A 202 -9.73 7.10 -16.74
N ILE A 203 -8.42 6.88 -16.83
CA ILE A 203 -7.41 7.45 -15.95
C ILE A 203 -6.75 8.62 -16.69
N VAL A 204 -7.50 9.64 -16.99
CA VAL A 204 -6.96 10.86 -17.59
C VAL A 204 -6.58 11.81 -16.46
N PRO A 205 -5.31 12.28 -16.40
CA PRO A 205 -4.93 13.33 -15.46
C PRO A 205 -5.83 14.53 -15.68
N ILE A 206 -6.49 14.99 -14.62
CA ILE A 206 -7.34 16.20 -14.69
C ILE A 206 -6.39 17.38 -14.94
N PRO A 207 -6.51 18.10 -16.06
CA PRO A 207 -5.74 19.32 -16.24
C PRO A 207 -6.22 20.36 -15.23
N PHE A 208 -5.27 20.96 -14.49
CA PHE A 208 -5.52 22.10 -13.62
C PHE A 208 -5.59 23.37 -14.43
#